data_abb4c4a185fabec6c6283ef41cfd461c
#
_entry.id   abb4c4a185fabec6c6283ef41cfd461c
#
_cell.length_a   1.000
_cell.length_b   1.000
_cell.length_c   1.000
_cell.angle_alpha   90.00
_cell.angle_beta   90.00
_cell.angle_gamma   90.00
#
_symmetry.space_group_name_H-M   'P 1'
#
loop_
_entity.id
_entity.type
_entity.pdbx_description
1 polymer ?
#
loop_
_entity_poly.entity_id
_entity_poly.type
_entity_poly.pdbx_seq_one_letter_code
_entity_poly.pdbx_strand_id
1 'polypeptide(L)'
;MGATYQTPPAATDATGPLPRDAGSDTTRQLIEAARSLGPLIREHADEAERNRRLSRPVHDALVAAGLQRMLAPRSLGGLELDPVSCALITEEVARFDGAAGWALQAANINVWWAARFPDEGVQEIYGSHPNTLTAAAFHPPQQATEVPGGYRITGRAPLASNIHDCEWLLLSAFIMDGDSPRMTEHGPAMISVVMRTSEVEILDTWYTLGMRGTDSNDVAFTNVFVPAHRTFRNVPDFTPGRHFTAPLYRFPAAGIITLFTGAVQLATARNAISELRELAQKKTPFGSMKTLRDRGTVQSSLANAEATLRAARAFLYEALNEAWARTAAGTPHTLAQRGDLLLAAVHAVRSAADVTDMIHRLAGSTGIYTRSRIERYFRDAHTLRHHGFVSENKLEAIGQIYLGLEPDFPLIAF
;
A
#
# COMPACT_ATOMS: atom_id res chain seq x y z
N MET A 1 -6.11 34.10 -40.62
CA MET A 1 -5.11 33.02 -40.73
C MET A 1 -5.42 32.01 -39.61
N GLY A 2 -6.17 30.95 -39.95
CA GLY A 2 -6.54 29.90 -38.99
C GLY A 2 -5.42 28.87 -38.91
N ALA A 3 -4.72 28.87 -37.82
CA ALA A 3 -3.85 27.74 -37.50
C ALA A 3 -4.72 26.51 -37.20
N THR A 4 -4.74 25.56 -38.10
CA THR A 4 -5.34 24.23 -37.85
C THR A 4 -4.57 23.54 -36.77
N TYR A 5 -5.08 23.58 -35.55
CA TYR A 5 -4.57 22.73 -34.45
C TYR A 5 -4.87 21.27 -34.84
N GLN A 6 -3.85 20.54 -35.22
CA GLN A 6 -3.94 19.09 -35.38
C GLN A 6 -4.28 18.50 -34.01
N THR A 7 -5.37 17.78 -33.93
CA THR A 7 -5.75 16.99 -32.76
C THR A 7 -4.58 16.08 -32.43
N PRO A 8 -3.98 16.16 -31.24
CA PRO A 8 -2.97 15.19 -30.87
C PRO A 8 -3.58 13.79 -30.92
N PRO A 9 -2.81 12.75 -31.33
CA PRO A 9 -3.32 11.38 -31.37
C PRO A 9 -3.93 11.03 -30.02
N ALA A 10 -4.96 10.17 -30.04
CA ALA A 10 -5.62 9.66 -28.85
C ALA A 10 -4.55 9.37 -27.81
N ALA A 11 -4.67 9.99 -26.65
CA ALA A 11 -3.61 9.99 -25.65
C ALA A 11 -3.23 8.54 -25.35
N THR A 12 -2.14 8.12 -25.99
CA THR A 12 -1.37 7.01 -25.48
C THR A 12 -1.13 7.30 -24.02
N ASP A 13 -1.50 6.35 -23.19
CA ASP A 13 -1.31 6.30 -21.74
C ASP A 13 -0.27 7.31 -21.23
N ALA A 14 -0.73 8.45 -20.74
CA ALA A 14 0.16 9.42 -20.13
C ALA A 14 0.49 8.98 -18.69
N THR A 15 1.25 7.90 -18.59
CA THR A 15 2.26 7.82 -17.56
C THR A 15 3.15 9.02 -17.82
N GLY A 16 3.18 10.00 -16.92
CA GLY A 16 4.27 10.97 -16.95
C GLY A 16 5.57 10.19 -17.13
N PRO A 17 6.59 10.73 -17.79
CA PRO A 17 7.84 10.01 -18.01
C PRO A 17 8.23 9.38 -16.67
N LEU A 18 8.56 8.09 -16.71
CA LEU A 18 9.21 7.44 -15.57
C LEU A 18 10.33 8.39 -15.10
N PRO A 19 10.53 8.59 -13.80
CA PRO A 19 11.67 9.37 -13.33
C PRO A 19 12.88 8.96 -14.16
N ARG A 20 13.67 9.92 -14.67
CA ARG A 20 14.77 9.65 -15.61
C ARG A 20 15.75 8.57 -15.13
N ASP A 21 15.72 8.30 -13.83
CA ASP A 21 16.52 7.29 -13.12
C ASP A 21 15.69 6.05 -12.74
N ALA A 22 14.57 5.80 -13.42
CA ALA A 22 13.70 4.64 -13.16
C ALA A 22 14.43 3.33 -13.45
N GLY A 23 15.23 2.94 -12.49
CA GLY A 23 15.56 1.58 -12.21
C GLY A 23 16.47 0.85 -13.20
N SER A 24 17.00 -0.21 -12.68
CA SER A 24 17.74 -1.25 -13.39
C SER A 24 16.90 -1.84 -14.54
N ASP A 25 17.55 -2.57 -15.46
CA ASP A 25 16.85 -3.35 -16.50
C ASP A 25 15.78 -4.26 -15.91
N THR A 26 16.03 -4.82 -14.73
CA THR A 26 15.06 -5.63 -13.98
C THR A 26 13.80 -4.84 -13.65
N THR A 27 13.89 -3.60 -13.17
CA THR A 27 12.73 -2.76 -12.87
C THR A 27 11.88 -2.50 -14.11
N ARG A 28 12.52 -2.19 -15.25
CA ARG A 28 11.83 -1.97 -16.52
C ARG A 28 11.09 -3.24 -16.98
N GLN A 29 11.73 -4.40 -16.87
CA GLN A 29 11.12 -5.69 -17.21
C GLN A 29 9.90 -6.00 -16.33
N LEU A 30 9.98 -5.70 -15.03
CA LEU A 30 8.86 -5.94 -14.09
C LEU A 30 7.71 -4.95 -14.30
N ILE A 31 7.98 -3.70 -14.66
CA ILE A 31 6.94 -2.74 -15.06
C ILE A 31 6.23 -3.25 -16.32
N GLU A 32 6.97 -3.76 -17.30
CA GLU A 32 6.36 -4.31 -18.51
C GLU A 32 5.56 -5.60 -18.21
N ALA A 33 6.07 -6.46 -17.33
CA ALA A 33 5.32 -7.60 -16.83
C ALA A 33 4.00 -7.16 -16.15
N ALA A 34 4.05 -6.15 -15.28
CA ALA A 34 2.85 -5.57 -14.66
C ALA A 34 1.85 -5.04 -15.71
N ARG A 35 2.33 -4.36 -16.76
CA ARG A 35 1.50 -3.89 -17.87
C ARG A 35 0.84 -5.02 -18.64
N SER A 36 1.59 -6.09 -18.91
CA SER A 36 1.06 -7.25 -19.64
C SER A 36 -0.07 -7.96 -18.90
N LEU A 37 -0.11 -7.86 -17.55
CA LEU A 37 -1.19 -8.37 -16.72
C LEU A 37 -2.43 -7.45 -16.70
N GLY A 38 -2.30 -6.23 -17.18
CA GLY A 38 -3.36 -5.22 -17.13
C GLY A 38 -4.71 -5.65 -17.68
N PRO A 39 -4.79 -6.26 -18.88
CA PRO A 39 -6.06 -6.76 -19.42
C PRO A 39 -6.73 -7.77 -18.49
N LEU A 40 -5.97 -8.74 -17.96
CA LEU A 40 -6.47 -9.76 -17.03
C LEU A 40 -6.99 -9.12 -15.72
N ILE A 41 -6.24 -8.17 -15.14
CA ILE A 41 -6.63 -7.49 -13.91
C ILE A 41 -7.94 -6.72 -14.14
N ARG A 42 -8.08 -6.00 -15.25
CA ARG A 42 -9.30 -5.25 -15.57
C ARG A 42 -10.51 -6.14 -15.82
N GLU A 43 -10.32 -7.28 -16.45
CA GLU A 43 -11.37 -8.28 -16.72
C GLU A 43 -11.95 -8.83 -15.42
N HIS A 44 -11.09 -9.10 -14.44
CA HIS A 44 -11.49 -9.68 -13.15
C HIS A 44 -11.81 -8.66 -12.05
N ALA A 45 -11.69 -7.35 -12.30
CA ALA A 45 -11.89 -6.33 -11.27
C ALA A 45 -13.32 -6.33 -10.70
N ASP A 46 -14.35 -6.56 -11.54
CA ASP A 46 -15.74 -6.62 -11.09
C ASP A 46 -16.04 -7.90 -10.29
N GLU A 47 -15.38 -8.99 -10.59
CA GLU A 47 -15.44 -10.22 -9.81
C GLU A 47 -14.81 -10.02 -8.43
N ALA A 48 -13.62 -9.42 -8.38
CA ALA A 48 -12.93 -9.11 -7.14
C ALA A 48 -13.76 -8.19 -6.22
N GLU A 49 -14.41 -7.17 -6.80
CA GLU A 49 -15.32 -6.27 -6.08
C GLU A 49 -16.51 -7.03 -5.47
N ARG A 50 -17.17 -7.93 -6.23
CA ARG A 50 -18.32 -8.70 -5.75
C ARG A 50 -17.94 -9.73 -4.71
N ASN A 51 -16.83 -10.45 -4.92
CA ASN A 51 -16.37 -11.51 -4.05
C ASN A 51 -15.59 -10.98 -2.84
N ARG A 52 -15.31 -9.68 -2.82
CA ARG A 52 -14.51 -9.00 -1.76
C ARG A 52 -13.14 -9.65 -1.57
N ARG A 53 -12.56 -10.17 -2.66
CA ARG A 53 -11.29 -10.88 -2.69
C ARG A 53 -10.71 -10.81 -4.09
N LEU A 54 -9.40 -10.74 -4.21
CA LEU A 54 -8.72 -10.83 -5.49
C LEU A 54 -9.08 -12.15 -6.20
N SER A 55 -9.37 -12.08 -7.51
CA SER A 55 -9.69 -13.31 -8.25
C SER A 55 -8.47 -14.22 -8.37
N ARG A 56 -8.69 -15.51 -8.33
CA ARG A 56 -7.60 -16.51 -8.39
C ARG A 56 -6.70 -16.36 -9.63
N PRO A 57 -7.25 -16.12 -10.85
CA PRO A 57 -6.40 -15.89 -12.05
C PRO A 57 -5.45 -14.69 -11.89
N VAL A 58 -5.92 -13.58 -11.29
CA VAL A 58 -5.07 -12.39 -11.05
C VAL A 58 -4.01 -12.68 -10.00
N HIS A 59 -4.39 -13.30 -8.88
CA HIS A 59 -3.43 -13.71 -7.85
C HIS A 59 -2.32 -14.58 -8.44
N ASP A 60 -2.67 -15.65 -9.16
CA ASP A 60 -1.71 -16.60 -9.73
C ASP A 60 -0.81 -15.94 -10.78
N ALA A 61 -1.34 -14.99 -11.56
CA ALA A 61 -0.56 -14.22 -12.52
C ALA A 61 0.47 -13.30 -11.86
N LEU A 62 0.10 -12.62 -10.76
CA LEU A 62 1.03 -11.80 -9.96
C LEU A 62 2.15 -12.65 -9.33
N VAL A 63 1.81 -13.85 -8.83
CA VAL A 63 2.79 -14.83 -8.32
C VAL A 63 3.73 -15.29 -9.43
N ALA A 64 3.18 -15.71 -10.57
CA ALA A 64 3.96 -16.21 -11.72
C ALA A 64 4.92 -15.15 -12.27
N ALA A 65 4.50 -13.88 -12.28
CA ALA A 65 5.34 -12.75 -12.68
C ALA A 65 6.41 -12.39 -11.63
N GLY A 66 6.42 -13.03 -10.45
CA GLY A 66 7.37 -12.76 -9.37
C GLY A 66 7.15 -11.43 -8.63
N LEU A 67 6.02 -10.75 -8.88
CA LEU A 67 5.76 -9.42 -8.33
C LEU A 67 5.50 -9.44 -6.81
N GLN A 68 5.06 -10.57 -6.25
CA GLN A 68 4.78 -10.68 -4.81
C GLN A 68 6.03 -10.88 -3.94
N ARG A 69 7.23 -10.88 -4.53
CA ARG A 69 8.50 -11.09 -3.81
C ARG A 69 9.55 -10.02 -4.11
N MET A 70 9.09 -8.83 -4.47
CA MET A 70 9.98 -7.70 -4.80
C MET A 70 10.88 -7.31 -3.63
N LEU A 71 10.37 -7.30 -2.40
CA LEU A 71 11.11 -6.96 -1.18
C LEU A 71 11.71 -8.17 -0.45
N ALA A 72 11.43 -9.39 -0.90
CA ALA A 72 12.04 -10.58 -0.30
C ALA A 72 13.54 -10.66 -0.63
N PRO A 73 14.38 -11.17 0.30
CA PRO A 73 15.81 -11.28 0.08
C PRO A 73 16.15 -12.30 -1.02
N ARG A 74 17.20 -12.04 -1.79
CA ARG A 74 17.65 -12.92 -2.87
C ARG A 74 18.01 -14.32 -2.38
N SER A 75 18.57 -14.42 -1.19
CA SER A 75 18.92 -15.70 -0.56
C SER A 75 17.71 -16.58 -0.23
N LEU A 76 16.49 -16.01 -0.24
CA LEU A 76 15.22 -16.71 -0.07
C LEU A 76 14.40 -16.73 -1.38
N GLY A 77 15.04 -16.51 -2.53
CA GLY A 77 14.40 -16.51 -3.85
C GLY A 77 13.64 -15.24 -4.20
N GLY A 78 13.83 -14.16 -3.45
CA GLY A 78 13.25 -12.84 -3.71
C GLY A 78 14.04 -12.01 -4.71
N LEU A 79 13.51 -10.84 -5.04
CA LEU A 79 14.11 -9.90 -5.98
C LEU A 79 14.97 -8.83 -5.32
N GLU A 80 14.71 -8.55 -4.03
CA GLU A 80 15.48 -7.58 -3.21
C GLU A 80 15.61 -6.22 -3.91
N LEU A 81 14.48 -5.73 -4.45
CA LEU A 81 14.45 -4.47 -5.17
C LEU A 81 14.47 -3.29 -4.20
N ASP A 82 14.93 -2.16 -4.70
CA ASP A 82 14.84 -0.89 -3.99
C ASP A 82 13.38 -0.40 -3.86
N PRO A 83 13.07 0.44 -2.84
CA PRO A 83 11.70 0.91 -2.60
C PRO A 83 11.12 1.76 -3.74
N VAL A 84 11.96 2.48 -4.50
CA VAL A 84 11.50 3.29 -5.65
C VAL A 84 10.97 2.40 -6.76
N SER A 85 11.74 1.36 -7.11
CA SER A 85 11.34 0.35 -8.09
C SER A 85 10.04 -0.35 -7.68
N CYS A 86 9.94 -0.75 -6.40
CA CYS A 86 8.73 -1.38 -5.88
C CYS A 86 7.50 -0.46 -5.95
N ALA A 87 7.66 0.82 -5.62
CA ALA A 87 6.56 1.79 -5.70
C ALA A 87 6.09 1.98 -7.16
N LEU A 88 7.02 2.09 -8.13
CA LEU A 88 6.70 2.22 -9.56
C LEU A 88 5.93 1.00 -10.09
N ILE A 89 6.35 -0.21 -9.73
CA ILE A 89 5.69 -1.45 -10.14
C ILE A 89 4.30 -1.56 -9.49
N THR A 90 4.19 -1.19 -8.21
CA THR A 90 2.90 -1.17 -7.49
C THR A 90 1.94 -0.14 -8.09
N GLU A 91 2.42 1.07 -8.41
CA GLU A 91 1.65 2.10 -9.11
C GLU A 91 1.13 1.57 -10.46
N GLU A 92 1.98 0.86 -11.23
CA GLU A 92 1.58 0.30 -12.53
C GLU A 92 0.48 -0.76 -12.39
N VAL A 93 0.58 -1.70 -11.45
CA VAL A 93 -0.50 -2.68 -11.18
C VAL A 93 -1.78 -1.98 -10.75
N ALA A 94 -1.71 -1.00 -9.85
CA ALA A 94 -2.86 -0.24 -9.36
C ALA A 94 -3.55 0.59 -10.45
N ARG A 95 -2.88 0.88 -11.58
CA ARG A 95 -3.49 1.51 -12.76
C ARG A 95 -4.53 0.64 -13.44
N PHE A 96 -4.57 -0.62 -13.14
CA PHE A 96 -5.58 -1.52 -13.68
C PHE A 96 -6.69 -1.81 -12.66
N ASP A 97 -6.31 -1.97 -11.38
CA ASP A 97 -7.24 -2.09 -10.25
C ASP A 97 -6.54 -1.74 -8.93
N GLY A 98 -7.15 -0.84 -8.14
CA GLY A 98 -6.58 -0.38 -6.87
C GLY A 98 -6.46 -1.50 -5.82
N ALA A 99 -7.42 -2.43 -5.79
CA ALA A 99 -7.38 -3.55 -4.87
C ALA A 99 -6.25 -4.54 -5.22
N ALA A 100 -5.99 -4.77 -6.52
CA ALA A 100 -4.85 -5.58 -6.97
C ALA A 100 -3.51 -4.94 -6.60
N GLY A 101 -3.38 -3.61 -6.76
CA GLY A 101 -2.20 -2.86 -6.31
C GLY A 101 -2.00 -2.95 -4.80
N TRP A 102 -3.08 -2.88 -4.03
CA TRP A 102 -3.04 -3.06 -2.58
C TRP A 102 -2.61 -4.47 -2.17
N ALA A 103 -3.20 -5.49 -2.79
CA ALA A 103 -2.85 -6.89 -2.54
C ALA A 103 -1.35 -7.13 -2.78
N LEU A 104 -0.83 -6.57 -3.86
CA LEU A 104 0.59 -6.65 -4.21
C LEU A 104 1.48 -5.97 -3.16
N GLN A 105 1.14 -4.74 -2.74
CA GLN A 105 1.94 -4.03 -1.74
C GLN A 105 1.94 -4.75 -0.39
N ALA A 106 0.78 -5.23 0.06
CA ALA A 106 0.65 -5.93 1.34
C ALA A 106 1.55 -7.18 1.39
N ALA A 107 1.54 -7.98 0.32
CA ALA A 107 2.42 -9.15 0.19
C ALA A 107 3.90 -8.78 0.34
N ASN A 108 4.34 -7.69 -0.29
CA ASN A 108 5.73 -7.26 -0.27
C ASN A 108 6.14 -6.61 1.07
N ILE A 109 5.31 -5.74 1.65
CA ILE A 109 5.64 -5.09 2.92
C ILE A 109 5.79 -6.12 4.04
N ASN A 110 4.96 -7.14 4.05
CA ASN A 110 4.96 -8.11 5.15
C ASN A 110 6.23 -8.98 5.17
N VAL A 111 6.82 -9.32 4.02
CA VAL A 111 8.12 -10.01 3.99
C VAL A 111 9.28 -9.09 4.39
N TRP A 112 9.19 -7.79 4.19
CA TRP A 112 10.20 -6.84 4.66
C TRP A 112 10.31 -6.84 6.19
N TRP A 113 9.20 -7.01 6.92
CA TRP A 113 9.21 -7.15 8.37
C TRP A 113 10.01 -8.37 8.87
N ALA A 114 10.17 -9.39 8.02
CA ALA A 114 10.89 -10.60 8.38
C ALA A 114 12.38 -10.37 8.71
N ALA A 115 12.96 -9.24 8.31
CA ALA A 115 14.31 -8.84 8.70
C ALA A 115 14.53 -8.76 10.21
N ARG A 116 13.47 -8.71 11.00
CA ARG A 116 13.47 -8.59 12.47
C ARG A 116 13.31 -9.91 13.20
N PHE A 117 12.95 -10.99 12.50
CA PHE A 117 12.80 -12.31 13.12
C PHE A 117 14.15 -13.01 13.32
N PRO A 118 14.26 -13.89 14.33
CA PRO A 118 15.32 -14.86 14.38
C PRO A 118 15.41 -15.68 13.08
N ASP A 119 16.64 -16.04 12.68
CA ASP A 119 16.86 -16.80 11.44
C ASP A 119 16.05 -18.10 11.34
N GLU A 120 15.83 -18.78 12.49
CA GLU A 120 14.99 -19.98 12.56
C GLU A 120 13.55 -19.69 12.13
N GLY A 121 12.97 -18.59 12.61
CA GLY A 121 11.61 -18.17 12.23
C GLY A 121 11.54 -17.78 10.75
N VAL A 122 12.54 -17.07 10.23
CA VAL A 122 12.64 -16.74 8.82
C VAL A 122 12.70 -18.00 7.97
N GLN A 123 13.52 -18.98 8.36
CA GLN A 123 13.66 -20.23 7.62
C GLN A 123 12.37 -21.06 7.64
N GLU A 124 11.64 -21.07 8.75
CA GLU A 124 10.35 -21.77 8.85
C GLU A 124 9.28 -21.12 7.97
N ILE A 125 9.21 -19.77 7.97
CA ILE A 125 8.15 -19.03 7.27
C ILE A 125 8.43 -18.95 5.77
N TYR A 126 9.67 -18.64 5.36
CA TYR A 126 10.00 -18.30 3.97
C TYR A 126 11.00 -19.28 3.33
N GLY A 127 11.65 -20.17 4.10
CA GLY A 127 12.75 -20.99 3.59
C GLY A 127 12.33 -22.11 2.62
N SER A 128 11.11 -22.60 2.71
CA SER A 128 10.62 -23.70 1.88
C SER A 128 9.92 -23.23 0.59
N HIS A 129 9.44 -22.00 0.56
CA HIS A 129 8.64 -21.48 -0.56
C HIS A 129 8.88 -19.99 -0.80
N PRO A 130 9.47 -19.60 -1.95
CA PRO A 130 9.78 -18.19 -2.24
C PRO A 130 8.53 -17.33 -2.45
N ASN A 131 7.36 -17.95 -2.65
CA ASN A 131 6.08 -17.27 -2.84
C ASN A 131 5.18 -17.32 -1.59
N THR A 132 5.73 -17.64 -0.43
CA THR A 132 4.98 -17.62 0.84
C THR A 132 4.45 -16.21 1.12
N LEU A 133 3.15 -16.10 1.35
CA LEU A 133 2.48 -14.84 1.66
C LEU A 133 2.12 -14.76 3.14
N THR A 134 2.29 -13.56 3.66
CA THR A 134 1.94 -13.21 5.04
C THR A 134 0.94 -12.07 5.03
N ALA A 135 -0.22 -12.24 5.66
CA ALA A 135 -1.12 -11.14 6.00
C ALA A 135 -0.60 -10.40 7.23
N ALA A 136 -1.03 -9.17 7.46
CA ALA A 136 -0.69 -8.45 8.69
C ALA A 136 -1.88 -7.65 9.23
N ALA A 137 -1.97 -7.60 10.58
CA ALA A 137 -2.92 -6.76 11.29
C ALA A 137 -2.26 -6.25 12.59
N PHE A 138 -1.83 -4.99 12.58
CA PHE A 138 -1.00 -4.44 13.66
C PHE A 138 -1.79 -3.73 14.77
N HIS A 139 -3.04 -3.35 14.54
CA HIS A 139 -3.80 -2.58 15.52
C HIS A 139 -5.27 -3.01 15.57
N PRO A 140 -5.85 -3.11 16.78
CA PRO A 140 -5.22 -2.97 18.08
C PRO A 140 -4.25 -4.14 18.38
N PRO A 141 -3.23 -3.92 19.25
CA PRO A 141 -2.37 -5.00 19.71
C PRO A 141 -3.18 -6.06 20.46
N GLN A 142 -2.82 -7.33 20.27
CA GLN A 142 -3.48 -8.48 20.86
C GLN A 142 -2.91 -8.80 22.26
N GLN A 143 -3.37 -9.84 22.93
CA GLN A 143 -2.84 -10.28 24.22
C GLN A 143 -1.86 -11.44 24.05
N ALA A 144 -0.65 -11.30 24.59
CA ALA A 144 0.39 -12.31 24.60
C ALA A 144 0.76 -12.71 26.02
N THR A 145 0.41 -13.90 26.43
CA THR A 145 0.83 -14.46 27.73
C THR A 145 2.12 -15.27 27.53
N GLU A 146 3.17 -14.92 28.27
CA GLU A 146 4.46 -15.60 28.23
C GLU A 146 4.36 -17.01 28.82
N VAL A 147 4.87 -18.00 28.10
CA VAL A 147 4.90 -19.41 28.51
C VAL A 147 6.26 -20.03 28.14
N PRO A 148 6.64 -21.19 28.71
CA PRO A 148 7.87 -21.86 28.32
C PRO A 148 7.98 -22.07 26.80
N GLY A 149 9.03 -21.51 26.18
CA GLY A 149 9.32 -21.64 24.75
C GLY A 149 8.62 -20.65 23.82
N GLY A 150 7.77 -19.73 24.33
CA GLY A 150 7.06 -18.75 23.50
C GLY A 150 5.93 -18.03 24.20
N TYR A 151 4.85 -17.82 23.47
CA TYR A 151 3.69 -17.05 23.93
C TYR A 151 2.38 -17.76 23.57
N ARG A 152 1.35 -17.53 24.40
CA ARG A 152 -0.05 -17.84 24.09
C ARG A 152 -0.74 -16.55 23.66
N ILE A 153 -1.30 -16.55 22.46
CA ILE A 153 -1.91 -15.37 21.87
C ILE A 153 -3.42 -15.51 21.82
N THR A 154 -4.11 -14.47 22.29
CA THR A 154 -5.58 -14.38 22.25
C THR A 154 -6.00 -13.01 21.78
N GLY A 155 -7.03 -12.96 20.92
CA GLY A 155 -7.60 -11.70 20.48
C GLY A 155 -8.44 -11.77 19.23
N ARG A 156 -8.75 -10.56 18.71
CA ARG A 156 -9.38 -10.33 17.41
C ARG A 156 -8.71 -9.16 16.75
N ALA A 157 -8.16 -9.38 15.58
CA ALA A 157 -7.45 -8.36 14.80
C ALA A 157 -8.25 -8.03 13.52
N PRO A 158 -8.60 -6.75 13.28
CA PRO A 158 -9.26 -6.32 12.07
C PRO A 158 -8.27 -6.10 10.92
N LEU A 159 -8.80 -6.03 9.70
CA LEU A 159 -8.09 -5.52 8.52
C LEU A 159 -6.89 -6.38 8.07
N ALA A 160 -6.98 -7.70 8.19
CA ALA A 160 -5.96 -8.63 7.69
C ALA A 160 -6.10 -8.80 6.17
N SER A 161 -5.48 -7.91 5.38
CA SER A 161 -5.57 -7.93 3.91
C SER A 161 -5.01 -9.22 3.31
N ASN A 162 -5.67 -9.73 2.24
CA ASN A 162 -5.35 -10.98 1.54
C ASN A 162 -5.40 -12.23 2.43
N ILE A 163 -6.12 -12.21 3.52
CA ILE A 163 -6.03 -13.24 4.57
C ILE A 163 -6.30 -14.65 4.05
N HIS A 164 -7.23 -14.82 3.09
CA HIS A 164 -7.53 -16.14 2.52
C HIS A 164 -6.45 -16.66 1.55
N ASP A 165 -5.56 -15.79 1.05
CA ASP A 165 -4.47 -16.16 0.14
C ASP A 165 -3.11 -16.24 0.86
N CYS A 166 -3.08 -15.98 2.17
CA CYS A 166 -1.88 -16.00 3.00
C CYS A 166 -1.79 -17.27 3.86
N GLU A 167 -0.59 -17.82 3.99
CA GLU A 167 -0.31 -18.96 4.87
C GLU A 167 -0.01 -18.51 6.30
N TRP A 168 0.41 -17.27 6.46
CA TRP A 168 0.87 -16.70 7.71
C TRP A 168 0.20 -15.36 8.00
N LEU A 169 0.11 -15.04 9.30
CA LEU A 169 -0.47 -13.81 9.82
C LEU A 169 0.47 -13.15 10.82
N LEU A 170 0.91 -11.94 10.51
CA LEU A 170 1.74 -11.09 11.37
C LEU A 170 0.85 -10.16 12.20
N LEU A 171 1.04 -10.16 13.51
CA LEU A 171 0.26 -9.38 14.47
C LEU A 171 1.16 -8.61 15.43
N SER A 172 0.64 -7.54 16.02
CA SER A 172 1.19 -6.91 17.22
C SER A 172 0.45 -7.41 18.47
N ALA A 173 1.17 -7.62 19.56
CA ALA A 173 0.60 -8.04 20.83
C ALA A 173 1.27 -7.36 22.02
N PHE A 174 0.51 -7.03 23.06
CA PHE A 174 1.05 -6.65 24.36
C PHE A 174 1.42 -7.88 25.17
N ILE A 175 2.58 -7.87 25.77
CA ILE A 175 2.94 -8.89 26.77
C ILE A 175 2.12 -8.60 28.03
N MET A 176 1.36 -9.58 28.49
CA MET A 176 0.45 -9.43 29.61
C MET A 176 1.06 -9.90 30.93
N ASP A 177 0.81 -9.15 32.00
CA ASP A 177 1.01 -9.56 33.39
C ASP A 177 -0.37 -9.61 34.05
N GLY A 178 -0.96 -10.81 34.05
CA GLY A 178 -2.37 -11.00 34.40
C GLY A 178 -3.29 -10.31 33.35
N ASP A 179 -4.20 -9.47 33.80
CA ASP A 179 -5.19 -8.79 32.96
C ASP A 179 -4.70 -7.44 32.38
N SER A 180 -3.46 -7.03 32.69
CA SER A 180 -2.90 -5.76 32.26
C SER A 180 -1.64 -5.92 31.41
N PRO A 181 -1.37 -5.04 30.46
CA PRO A 181 -0.10 -5.04 29.76
C PRO A 181 1.09 -4.82 30.71
N ARG A 182 2.15 -5.60 30.53
CA ARG A 182 3.44 -5.36 31.20
C ARG A 182 3.98 -4.00 30.82
N MET A 183 4.32 -3.18 31.82
CA MET A 183 4.87 -1.85 31.58
C MET A 183 6.40 -1.87 31.53
N THR A 184 6.95 -1.03 30.65
CA THR A 184 8.39 -0.71 30.56
C THR A 184 8.56 0.81 30.75
N GLU A 185 9.79 1.30 30.81
CA GLU A 185 10.09 2.74 30.83
C GLU A 185 9.60 3.48 29.58
N HIS A 186 9.35 2.76 28.46
CA HIS A 186 8.87 3.30 27.20
C HIS A 186 7.38 3.01 26.93
N GLY A 187 6.61 2.58 27.93
CA GLY A 187 5.21 2.23 27.80
C GLY A 187 4.95 0.71 27.83
N PRO A 188 3.80 0.24 27.33
CA PRO A 188 3.45 -1.18 27.33
C PRO A 188 4.44 -2.02 26.52
N ALA A 189 4.89 -3.13 27.09
CA ALA A 189 5.75 -4.09 26.41
C ALA A 189 5.02 -4.72 25.23
N MET A 190 5.53 -4.53 24.01
CA MET A 190 4.92 -4.99 22.77
C MET A 190 5.86 -5.91 21.99
N ILE A 191 5.29 -6.95 21.42
CA ILE A 191 5.96 -7.84 20.47
C ILE A 191 5.16 -7.94 19.18
N SER A 192 5.85 -8.30 18.09
CA SER A 192 5.22 -8.81 16.89
C SER A 192 5.34 -10.33 16.86
N VAL A 193 4.28 -10.99 16.42
CA VAL A 193 4.17 -12.46 16.39
C VAL A 193 3.66 -12.91 15.04
N VAL A 194 4.12 -14.08 14.57
CA VAL A 194 3.59 -14.72 13.36
C VAL A 194 3.01 -16.07 13.71
N MET A 195 1.77 -16.28 13.26
CA MET A 195 1.05 -17.56 13.40
C MET A 195 0.56 -18.05 12.04
N ARG A 196 0.17 -19.31 11.93
CA ARG A 196 -0.42 -19.84 10.72
C ARG A 196 -1.86 -19.37 10.57
N THR A 197 -2.28 -19.05 9.35
CA THR A 197 -3.69 -18.70 9.07
C THR A 197 -4.65 -19.87 9.35
N SER A 198 -4.16 -21.10 9.29
CA SER A 198 -4.93 -22.30 9.69
C SER A 198 -5.22 -22.39 11.20
N GLU A 199 -4.57 -21.57 12.04
CA GLU A 199 -4.76 -21.52 13.50
C GLU A 199 -5.73 -20.41 13.93
N VAL A 200 -6.29 -19.66 12.97
CA VAL A 200 -7.20 -18.54 13.24
C VAL A 200 -8.54 -18.74 12.56
N GLU A 201 -9.59 -18.14 13.11
CA GLU A 201 -10.89 -18.01 12.48
C GLU A 201 -10.92 -16.73 11.64
N ILE A 202 -11.16 -16.85 10.34
CA ILE A 202 -11.38 -15.70 9.46
C ILE A 202 -12.85 -15.34 9.53
N LEU A 203 -13.14 -14.09 9.94
CA LEU A 203 -14.50 -13.60 10.12
C LEU A 203 -14.93 -12.84 8.85
N ASP A 204 -16.11 -13.14 8.32
CA ASP A 204 -16.65 -12.44 7.13
C ASP A 204 -17.11 -11.01 7.48
N THR A 205 -16.19 -10.07 7.56
CA THR A 205 -16.42 -8.69 8.03
C THR A 205 -16.11 -7.62 7.00
N TRP A 206 -15.46 -7.96 5.86
CA TRP A 206 -14.99 -6.97 4.90
C TRP A 206 -16.12 -6.43 4.00
N TYR A 207 -17.08 -5.72 4.61
CA TYR A 207 -18.20 -5.03 3.94
C TYR A 207 -17.97 -3.53 3.95
N THR A 208 -17.26 -3.00 3.00
CA THR A 208 -16.74 -1.63 2.98
C THR A 208 -17.24 -0.82 1.81
N LEU A 209 -17.04 0.51 1.89
CA LEU A 209 -17.38 1.45 0.83
C LEU A 209 -16.61 1.14 -0.46
N GLY A 210 -15.29 0.99 -0.37
CA GLY A 210 -14.39 0.70 -1.49
C GLY A 210 -13.27 -0.24 -1.07
N MET A 211 -12.29 -0.46 -1.94
CA MET A 211 -11.19 -1.41 -1.73
C MET A 211 -11.67 -2.83 -1.42
N ARG A 212 -12.84 -3.20 -1.91
CA ARG A 212 -13.50 -4.45 -1.54
C ARG A 212 -12.69 -5.69 -1.93
N GLY A 213 -12.02 -5.66 -3.09
CA GLY A 213 -11.21 -6.76 -3.57
C GLY A 213 -9.96 -7.08 -2.74
N THR A 214 -9.70 -6.37 -1.63
CA THR A 214 -8.48 -6.56 -0.81
C THR A 214 -8.59 -7.66 0.23
N ASP A 215 -9.77 -8.26 0.42
CA ASP A 215 -9.95 -9.38 1.37
C ASP A 215 -9.43 -9.05 2.78
N SER A 216 -9.74 -7.84 3.26
CA SER A 216 -9.21 -7.34 4.54
C SER A 216 -10.12 -7.70 5.71
N ASN A 217 -10.45 -8.98 5.82
CA ASN A 217 -11.32 -9.51 6.86
C ASN A 217 -10.68 -9.45 8.25
N ASP A 218 -11.51 -9.48 9.29
CA ASP A 218 -11.05 -9.68 10.67
C ASP A 218 -10.66 -11.14 10.88
N VAL A 219 -9.79 -11.35 11.87
CA VAL A 219 -9.42 -12.68 12.34
C VAL A 219 -9.59 -12.78 13.86
N ALA A 220 -10.01 -13.95 14.34
CA ALA A 220 -10.11 -14.23 15.77
C ALA A 220 -9.32 -15.48 16.12
N PHE A 221 -8.73 -15.49 17.30
CA PHE A 221 -7.93 -16.60 17.80
C PHE A 221 -7.91 -16.63 19.32
N THR A 222 -7.85 -17.83 19.87
CA THR A 222 -7.88 -18.04 21.33
C THR A 222 -6.79 -19.01 21.74
N ASN A 223 -5.89 -18.54 22.60
CA ASN A 223 -4.86 -19.38 23.23
C ASN A 223 -3.93 -20.11 22.22
N VAL A 224 -3.66 -19.47 21.07
CA VAL A 224 -2.74 -20.02 20.04
C VAL A 224 -1.30 -19.94 20.53
N PHE A 225 -0.57 -21.05 20.50
CA PHE A 225 0.85 -21.07 20.87
C PHE A 225 1.72 -20.58 19.72
N VAL A 226 2.53 -19.55 19.99
CA VAL A 226 3.53 -19.02 19.07
C VAL A 226 4.91 -19.20 19.68
N PRO A 227 5.80 -20.00 19.08
CA PRO A 227 7.15 -20.20 19.57
C PRO A 227 7.99 -18.92 19.50
N ALA A 228 8.96 -18.76 20.38
CA ALA A 228 9.77 -17.55 20.52
C ALA A 228 10.47 -17.12 19.21
N HIS A 229 10.90 -18.07 18.37
CA HIS A 229 11.55 -17.78 17.08
C HIS A 229 10.61 -17.20 16.02
N ARG A 230 9.28 -17.23 16.23
CA ARG A 230 8.27 -16.55 15.41
C ARG A 230 7.84 -15.21 16.01
N THR A 231 8.67 -14.63 16.87
CA THR A 231 8.39 -13.32 17.50
C THR A 231 9.57 -12.38 17.37
N PHE A 232 9.30 -11.07 17.40
CA PHE A 232 10.34 -10.06 17.55
C PHE A 232 9.83 -8.85 18.33
N ARG A 233 10.75 -8.10 18.93
CA ARG A 233 10.44 -6.80 19.52
C ARG A 233 10.65 -5.71 18.50
N ASN A 234 9.69 -4.79 18.43
CA ASN A 234 9.84 -3.59 17.62
C ASN A 234 10.74 -2.61 18.39
N VAL A 235 11.98 -2.53 17.96
CA VAL A 235 12.99 -1.61 18.50
C VAL A 235 13.62 -0.85 17.33
N PRO A 236 13.97 0.46 17.51
CA PRO A 236 14.58 1.25 16.45
C PRO A 236 15.90 0.67 15.94
N ASP A 237 16.75 0.25 16.88
CA ASP A 237 18.08 -0.30 16.61
C ASP A 237 18.05 -1.83 16.60
N PHE A 238 17.55 -2.42 15.52
CA PHE A 238 17.60 -3.86 15.31
C PHE A 238 18.72 -4.23 14.34
N THR A 239 19.29 -5.42 14.52
CA THR A 239 20.22 -6.01 13.57
C THR A 239 19.44 -6.95 12.65
N PRO A 240 19.39 -6.66 11.33
CA PRO A 240 18.73 -7.57 10.39
C PRO A 240 19.35 -8.96 10.42
N GLY A 241 18.51 -10.01 10.28
CA GLY A 241 18.94 -11.39 10.18
C GLY A 241 19.85 -11.64 8.97
N ARG A 242 20.52 -12.81 8.94
CA ARG A 242 21.56 -13.17 7.95
C ARG A 242 21.11 -13.07 6.48
N HIS A 243 19.81 -13.22 6.21
CA HIS A 243 19.23 -13.13 4.87
C HIS A 243 18.99 -11.68 4.41
N PHE A 244 18.96 -10.73 5.34
CA PHE A 244 18.51 -9.34 5.14
C PHE A 244 19.69 -8.35 5.20
N THR A 245 20.70 -8.60 4.38
CA THR A 245 21.96 -7.83 4.41
C THR A 245 21.93 -6.55 3.57
N ALA A 246 21.00 -6.44 2.62
CA ALA A 246 20.87 -5.28 1.76
C ALA A 246 20.43 -4.02 2.52
N PRO A 247 20.82 -2.82 2.05
CA PRO A 247 20.37 -1.54 2.63
C PRO A 247 18.85 -1.42 2.75
N LEU A 248 18.09 -2.05 1.85
CA LEU A 248 16.63 -2.10 1.83
C LEU A 248 16.03 -2.36 3.23
N TYR A 249 16.63 -3.26 4.02
CA TYR A 249 16.05 -3.67 5.31
C TYR A 249 16.35 -2.70 6.45
N ARG A 250 17.08 -1.62 6.15
CA ARG A 250 17.29 -0.45 7.03
C ARG A 250 16.52 0.79 6.58
N PHE A 251 15.71 0.66 5.53
CA PHE A 251 14.82 1.75 5.11
C PHE A 251 13.80 2.06 6.22
N PRO A 252 13.40 3.33 6.44
CA PRO A 252 12.44 3.67 7.51
C PRO A 252 11.13 2.92 7.40
N ALA A 253 10.69 2.28 8.49
CA ALA A 253 9.47 1.45 8.51
C ALA A 253 8.22 2.25 8.14
N ALA A 254 8.05 3.45 8.69
CA ALA A 254 6.94 4.33 8.33
C ALA A 254 6.94 4.62 6.81
N GLY A 255 8.12 4.82 6.21
CA GLY A 255 8.27 5.06 4.78
C GLY A 255 7.84 3.87 3.94
N ILE A 256 8.32 2.64 4.25
CA ILE A 256 8.00 1.47 3.42
C ILE A 256 6.49 1.18 3.37
N ILE A 257 5.76 1.40 4.47
CA ILE A 257 4.32 1.18 4.53
C ILE A 257 3.55 2.27 3.77
N THR A 258 3.91 3.53 3.99
CA THR A 258 3.09 4.67 3.55
C THR A 258 3.31 5.02 2.09
N LEU A 259 4.51 4.83 1.56
CA LEU A 259 4.86 5.20 0.19
C LEU A 259 4.13 4.36 -0.84
N PHE A 260 4.02 3.05 -0.61
CA PHE A 260 3.24 2.17 -1.51
C PHE A 260 1.75 2.49 -1.47
N THR A 261 1.21 2.86 -0.29
CA THR A 261 -0.16 3.36 -0.18
C THR A 261 -0.37 4.62 -1.02
N GLY A 262 0.60 5.54 -0.99
CA GLY A 262 0.62 6.71 -1.85
C GLY A 262 0.62 6.35 -3.34
N ALA A 263 1.44 5.39 -3.75
CA ALA A 263 1.52 4.93 -5.15
C ALA A 263 0.19 4.34 -5.66
N VAL A 264 -0.48 3.49 -4.85
CA VAL A 264 -1.82 2.94 -5.17
C VAL A 264 -2.84 4.06 -5.35
N GLN A 265 -2.85 5.05 -4.46
CA GLN A 265 -3.79 6.16 -4.53
C GLN A 265 -3.55 7.07 -5.74
N LEU A 266 -2.30 7.37 -6.06
CA LEU A 266 -1.96 8.16 -7.25
C LEU A 266 -2.42 7.46 -8.53
N ALA A 267 -2.27 6.14 -8.61
CA ALA A 267 -2.77 5.33 -9.72
C ALA A 267 -4.30 5.39 -9.82
N THR A 268 -5.01 5.29 -8.69
CA THR A 268 -6.49 5.40 -8.64
C THR A 268 -6.96 6.75 -9.17
N ALA A 269 -6.34 7.85 -8.76
CA ALA A 269 -6.66 9.19 -9.26
C ALA A 269 -6.34 9.34 -10.76
N ARG A 270 -5.23 8.77 -11.23
CA ARG A 270 -4.86 8.74 -12.64
C ARG A 270 -5.91 8.00 -13.47
N ASN A 271 -6.42 6.88 -12.98
CA ASN A 271 -7.47 6.12 -13.62
C ASN A 271 -8.76 6.95 -13.72
N ALA A 272 -9.14 7.64 -12.65
CA ALA A 272 -10.31 8.51 -12.65
C ALA A 272 -10.20 9.62 -13.70
N ILE A 273 -9.05 10.28 -13.83
CA ILE A 273 -8.80 11.29 -14.86
C ILE A 273 -8.92 10.67 -16.27
N SER A 274 -8.34 9.50 -16.50
CA SER A 274 -8.38 8.83 -17.80
C SER A 274 -9.81 8.48 -18.20
N GLU A 275 -10.60 7.92 -17.28
CA GLU A 275 -12.01 7.58 -17.50
C GLU A 275 -12.88 8.82 -17.77
N LEU A 276 -12.63 9.95 -17.05
CA LEU A 276 -13.33 11.21 -17.35
C LEU A 276 -13.01 11.71 -18.75
N ARG A 277 -11.76 11.61 -19.20
CA ARG A 277 -11.36 12.05 -20.54
C ARG A 277 -12.10 11.26 -21.62
N GLU A 278 -12.31 9.98 -21.46
CA GLU A 278 -13.11 9.14 -22.35
C GLU A 278 -14.59 9.51 -22.29
N LEU A 279 -15.13 9.65 -21.07
CA LEU A 279 -16.51 10.04 -20.86
C LEU A 279 -16.81 11.40 -21.49
N ALA A 280 -15.89 12.36 -21.37
CA ALA A 280 -16.06 13.73 -21.85
C ALA A 280 -16.20 13.81 -23.36
N GLN A 281 -15.69 12.87 -24.13
CA GLN A 281 -15.85 12.79 -25.58
C GLN A 281 -17.30 12.48 -26.01
N LYS A 282 -18.02 11.74 -25.15
CA LYS A 282 -19.31 11.11 -25.52
C LYS A 282 -20.49 11.73 -24.79
N LYS A 283 -20.30 12.24 -23.59
CA LYS A 283 -21.40 12.69 -22.73
C LYS A 283 -21.78 14.11 -22.97
N THR A 284 -23.07 14.32 -23.33
CA THR A 284 -23.74 15.62 -23.32
C THR A 284 -24.60 15.70 -22.05
N PRO A 285 -24.35 16.64 -21.12
CA PRO A 285 -25.16 16.81 -19.92
C PRO A 285 -26.60 17.19 -20.24
N PHE A 286 -27.54 16.81 -19.37
CA PHE A 286 -28.94 17.23 -19.48
C PHE A 286 -29.05 18.76 -19.57
N GLY A 287 -29.89 19.24 -20.51
CA GLY A 287 -30.09 20.67 -20.76
C GLY A 287 -28.91 21.37 -21.46
N SER A 288 -27.94 20.65 -22.00
CA SER A 288 -26.80 21.20 -22.74
C SER A 288 -26.81 20.73 -24.18
N MET A 289 -26.34 21.60 -25.10
CA MET A 289 -26.06 21.24 -26.50
C MET A 289 -24.58 20.91 -26.72
N LYS A 290 -23.75 21.03 -25.70
CA LYS A 290 -22.28 20.76 -25.74
C LYS A 290 -21.91 19.54 -24.96
N THR A 291 -20.97 18.78 -25.49
CA THR A 291 -20.36 17.65 -24.73
C THR A 291 -19.58 18.17 -23.54
N LEU A 292 -19.25 17.30 -22.59
CA LEU A 292 -18.42 17.67 -21.43
C LEU A 292 -17.08 18.26 -21.88
N ARG A 293 -16.45 17.74 -22.93
CA ARG A 293 -15.15 18.21 -23.44
C ARG A 293 -15.19 19.67 -23.90
N ASP A 294 -16.34 20.14 -24.36
CA ASP A 294 -16.51 21.49 -24.92
C ASP A 294 -16.89 22.54 -23.87
N ARG A 295 -16.94 22.16 -22.60
CA ARG A 295 -17.26 23.02 -21.47
C ARG A 295 -16.01 23.56 -20.79
N GLY A 296 -15.85 24.90 -20.74
CA GLY A 296 -14.69 25.54 -20.10
C GLY A 296 -14.49 25.15 -18.64
N THR A 297 -15.57 24.92 -17.86
CA THR A 297 -15.49 24.45 -16.48
C THR A 297 -14.88 23.05 -16.37
N VAL A 298 -15.20 22.16 -17.30
CA VAL A 298 -14.62 20.80 -17.34
C VAL A 298 -13.14 20.86 -17.71
N GLN A 299 -12.82 21.70 -18.73
CA GLN A 299 -11.43 21.88 -19.19
C GLN A 299 -10.54 22.43 -18.08
N SER A 300 -10.97 23.49 -17.37
CA SER A 300 -10.19 24.07 -16.27
C SER A 300 -10.07 23.14 -15.07
N SER A 301 -11.14 22.42 -14.71
CA SER A 301 -11.09 21.44 -13.61
C SER A 301 -10.18 20.24 -13.94
N LEU A 302 -10.20 19.76 -15.18
CA LEU A 302 -9.29 18.70 -15.62
C LEU A 302 -7.83 19.14 -15.56
N ALA A 303 -7.53 20.38 -16.00
CA ALA A 303 -6.18 20.93 -15.89
C ALA A 303 -5.71 21.05 -14.44
N ASN A 304 -6.60 21.47 -13.52
CA ASN A 304 -6.31 21.53 -12.10
C ASN A 304 -6.08 20.13 -11.48
N ALA A 305 -6.92 19.15 -11.84
CA ALA A 305 -6.75 17.75 -11.42
C ALA A 305 -5.38 17.18 -11.87
N GLU A 306 -4.99 17.45 -13.12
CA GLU A 306 -3.67 17.06 -13.65
C GLU A 306 -2.52 17.72 -12.88
N ALA A 307 -2.61 19.02 -12.59
CA ALA A 307 -1.58 19.75 -11.84
C ALA A 307 -1.45 19.19 -10.41
N THR A 308 -2.56 19.01 -9.70
CA THR A 308 -2.60 18.46 -8.36
C THR A 308 -1.98 17.06 -8.30
N LEU A 309 -2.41 16.16 -9.19
CA LEU A 309 -1.90 14.79 -9.21
C LEU A 309 -0.40 14.72 -9.54
N ARG A 310 0.06 15.52 -10.52
CA ARG A 310 1.48 15.56 -10.90
C ARG A 310 2.35 16.13 -9.79
N ALA A 311 1.91 17.18 -9.10
CA ALA A 311 2.64 17.75 -7.97
C ALA A 311 2.76 16.75 -6.82
N ALA A 312 1.65 16.09 -6.44
CA ALA A 312 1.65 15.08 -5.41
C ALA A 312 2.56 13.88 -5.74
N ARG A 313 2.53 13.43 -7.01
CA ARG A 313 3.40 12.35 -7.48
C ARG A 313 4.88 12.76 -7.45
N ALA A 314 5.20 13.95 -7.92
CA ALA A 314 6.57 14.45 -7.90
C ALA A 314 7.12 14.49 -6.46
N PHE A 315 6.35 15.02 -5.52
CA PHE A 315 6.74 15.08 -4.12
C PHE A 315 6.93 13.69 -3.50
N LEU A 316 6.02 12.74 -3.76
CA LEU A 316 6.16 11.36 -3.26
C LEU A 316 7.47 10.72 -3.74
N TYR A 317 7.74 10.79 -5.04
CA TYR A 317 8.92 10.13 -5.61
C TYR A 317 10.23 10.88 -5.31
N GLU A 318 10.21 12.19 -5.14
CA GLU A 318 11.36 12.96 -4.66
C GLU A 318 11.75 12.52 -3.26
N ALA A 319 10.80 12.53 -2.31
CA ALA A 319 11.04 12.08 -0.94
C ALA A 319 11.53 10.62 -0.87
N LEU A 320 10.96 9.75 -1.71
CA LEU A 320 11.35 8.35 -1.79
C LEU A 320 12.78 8.16 -2.31
N ASN A 321 13.16 8.89 -3.38
CA ASN A 321 14.51 8.85 -3.95
C ASN A 321 15.57 9.37 -2.97
N GLU A 322 15.29 10.48 -2.30
CA GLU A 322 16.21 11.05 -1.30
C GLU A 322 16.41 10.09 -0.11
N ALA A 323 15.33 9.50 0.39
CA ALA A 323 15.40 8.53 1.47
C ALA A 323 16.15 7.27 1.04
N TRP A 324 15.91 6.77 -0.18
CA TRP A 324 16.62 5.62 -0.69
C TRP A 324 18.12 5.90 -0.87
N ALA A 325 18.48 7.03 -1.45
CA ALA A 325 19.88 7.42 -1.63
C ALA A 325 20.62 7.47 -0.28
N ARG A 326 19.98 8.02 0.75
CA ARG A 326 20.52 8.06 2.12
C ARG A 326 20.69 6.67 2.71
N THR A 327 19.66 5.82 2.60
CA THR A 327 19.70 4.43 3.09
C THR A 327 20.78 3.61 2.39
N ALA A 328 20.88 3.72 1.07
CA ALA A 328 21.90 3.03 0.26
C ALA A 328 23.32 3.46 0.61
N ALA A 329 23.52 4.73 1.00
CA ALA A 329 24.79 5.25 1.50
C ALA A 329 25.08 4.86 2.97
N GLY A 330 24.20 4.12 3.63
CA GLY A 330 24.34 3.75 5.04
C GLY A 330 24.21 4.93 6.02
N THR A 331 23.63 6.06 5.58
CA THR A 331 23.48 7.26 6.40
C THR A 331 22.16 7.20 7.18
N PRO A 332 22.16 7.34 8.51
CA PRO A 332 20.94 7.31 9.31
C PRO A 332 19.97 8.45 8.94
N HIS A 333 18.68 8.16 9.06
CA HIS A 333 17.62 9.15 8.88
C HIS A 333 17.35 9.91 10.18
N THR A 334 17.31 11.23 10.11
CA THR A 334 16.82 12.06 11.20
C THR A 334 15.30 11.91 11.35
N LEU A 335 14.76 12.28 12.50
CA LEU A 335 13.32 12.28 12.74
C LEU A 335 12.59 13.20 11.75
N ALA A 336 13.15 14.36 11.42
CA ALA A 336 12.61 15.27 10.41
C ALA A 336 12.50 14.61 9.04
N GLN A 337 13.53 13.91 8.57
CA GLN A 337 13.52 13.21 7.27
C GLN A 337 12.50 12.06 7.23
N ARG A 338 12.29 11.38 8.35
CA ARG A 338 11.21 10.37 8.48
C ARG A 338 9.83 11.05 8.45
N GLY A 339 9.72 12.25 9.05
CA GLY A 339 8.54 13.11 8.97
C GLY A 339 8.22 13.50 7.53
N ASP A 340 9.22 13.90 6.76
CA ASP A 340 9.08 14.29 5.35
C ASP A 340 8.58 13.13 4.47
N LEU A 341 9.05 11.90 4.70
CA LEU A 341 8.52 10.71 4.03
C LEU A 341 7.03 10.51 4.31
N LEU A 342 6.65 10.61 5.59
CA LEU A 342 5.25 10.46 5.99
C LEU A 342 4.39 11.59 5.40
N LEU A 343 4.90 12.84 5.40
CA LEU A 343 4.23 14.00 4.81
C LEU A 343 3.95 13.77 3.31
N ALA A 344 4.96 13.31 2.57
CA ALA A 344 4.83 13.04 1.14
C ALA A 344 3.75 11.98 0.86
N ALA A 345 3.69 10.93 1.66
CA ALA A 345 2.70 9.87 1.54
C ALA A 345 1.28 10.37 1.88
N VAL A 346 1.11 11.07 3.01
CA VAL A 346 -0.18 11.65 3.43
C VAL A 346 -0.68 12.66 2.38
N HIS A 347 0.22 13.51 1.86
CA HIS A 347 -0.10 14.47 0.82
C HIS A 347 -0.53 13.78 -0.48
N ALA A 348 0.16 12.72 -0.90
CA ALA A 348 -0.19 11.95 -2.09
C ALA A 348 -1.59 11.32 -1.97
N VAL A 349 -1.88 10.69 -0.83
CA VAL A 349 -3.17 10.05 -0.56
C VAL A 349 -4.31 11.07 -0.54
N ARG A 350 -4.14 12.18 0.16
CA ARG A 350 -5.12 13.26 0.23
C ARG A 350 -5.37 13.88 -1.14
N SER A 351 -4.31 14.28 -1.85
CA SER A 351 -4.42 14.90 -3.17
C SER A 351 -5.09 13.97 -4.19
N ALA A 352 -4.81 12.68 -4.14
CA ALA A 352 -5.44 11.69 -5.00
C ALA A 352 -6.95 11.55 -4.71
N ALA A 353 -7.35 11.56 -3.43
CA ALA A 353 -8.76 11.55 -3.05
C ALA A 353 -9.48 12.83 -3.52
N ASP A 354 -8.86 14.01 -3.36
CA ASP A 354 -9.41 15.28 -3.82
C ASP A 354 -9.57 15.32 -5.35
N VAL A 355 -8.61 14.74 -6.07
CA VAL A 355 -8.70 14.60 -7.54
C VAL A 355 -9.86 13.67 -7.92
N THR A 356 -9.97 12.49 -7.28
CA THR A 356 -11.09 11.57 -7.60
C THR A 356 -12.44 12.16 -7.29
N ASP A 357 -12.57 12.94 -6.22
CA ASP A 357 -13.78 13.68 -5.88
C ASP A 357 -14.13 14.71 -6.95
N MET A 358 -13.15 15.48 -7.41
CA MET A 358 -13.34 16.44 -8.51
C MET A 358 -13.82 15.73 -9.79
N ILE A 359 -13.19 14.63 -10.16
CA ILE A 359 -13.55 13.84 -11.35
C ILE A 359 -14.96 13.25 -11.22
N HIS A 360 -15.30 12.73 -10.05
CA HIS A 360 -16.64 12.18 -9.78
C HIS A 360 -17.74 13.25 -9.95
N ARG A 361 -17.53 14.47 -9.42
CA ARG A 361 -18.45 15.60 -9.62
C ARG A 361 -18.62 15.97 -11.12
N LEU A 362 -17.53 15.98 -11.87
CA LEU A 362 -17.57 16.26 -13.32
C LEU A 362 -18.28 15.17 -14.11
N ALA A 363 -18.19 13.92 -13.67
CA ALA A 363 -18.91 12.82 -14.30
C ALA A 363 -20.44 12.93 -14.12
N GLY A 364 -20.92 13.69 -13.11
CA GLY A 364 -22.33 13.90 -12.83
C GLY A 364 -23.09 12.56 -12.66
N SER A 365 -24.30 12.47 -13.22
CA SER A 365 -25.13 11.25 -13.06
C SER A 365 -24.48 9.95 -13.55
N THR A 366 -23.45 9.98 -14.37
CA THR A 366 -22.71 8.76 -14.76
C THR A 366 -21.92 8.20 -13.59
N GLY A 367 -21.39 9.08 -12.72
CA GLY A 367 -20.57 8.68 -11.56
C GLY A 367 -21.34 7.98 -10.44
N ILE A 368 -22.67 7.93 -10.46
CA ILE A 368 -23.46 7.27 -9.39
C ILE A 368 -23.82 5.82 -9.68
N TYR A 369 -23.58 5.34 -10.89
CA TYR A 369 -23.90 3.96 -11.26
C TYR A 369 -22.74 3.02 -10.95
N THR A 370 -23.03 1.89 -10.32
CA THR A 370 -22.02 0.85 -9.99
C THR A 370 -21.31 0.24 -11.20
N ARG A 371 -21.88 0.39 -12.42
CA ARG A 371 -21.21 0.02 -13.67
C ARG A 371 -20.16 1.04 -14.12
N SER A 372 -20.10 2.22 -13.48
CA SER A 372 -19.11 3.26 -13.79
C SER A 372 -17.84 3.05 -12.98
N ARG A 373 -16.68 2.97 -13.65
CA ARG A 373 -15.41 2.89 -12.95
C ARG A 373 -15.09 4.15 -12.15
N ILE A 374 -15.59 5.32 -12.57
CA ILE A 374 -15.41 6.58 -11.81
C ILE A 374 -16.04 6.45 -10.41
N GLU A 375 -17.19 5.79 -10.31
CA GLU A 375 -17.86 5.52 -9.03
C GLU A 375 -16.96 4.66 -8.14
N ARG A 376 -16.36 3.60 -8.69
CA ARG A 376 -15.44 2.73 -7.94
C ARG A 376 -14.19 3.48 -7.51
N TYR A 377 -13.53 4.23 -8.38
CA TYR A 377 -12.33 5.01 -8.03
C TYR A 377 -12.61 6.01 -6.91
N PHE A 378 -13.80 6.64 -6.92
CA PHE A 378 -14.22 7.51 -5.84
C PHE A 378 -14.32 6.74 -4.51
N ARG A 379 -15.00 5.59 -4.48
CA ARG A 379 -15.13 4.77 -3.26
C ARG A 379 -13.77 4.25 -2.76
N ASP A 380 -12.96 3.76 -3.65
CA ASP A 380 -11.64 3.21 -3.33
C ASP A 380 -10.72 4.29 -2.74
N ALA A 381 -10.66 5.46 -3.37
CA ALA A 381 -9.86 6.57 -2.90
C ALA A 381 -10.31 7.06 -1.51
N HIS A 382 -11.63 7.19 -1.30
CA HIS A 382 -12.17 7.60 -0.01
C HIS A 382 -12.04 6.53 1.07
N THR A 383 -12.03 5.26 0.73
CA THR A 383 -11.72 4.18 1.68
C THR A 383 -10.26 4.22 2.10
N LEU A 384 -9.35 4.32 1.14
CA LEU A 384 -7.91 4.23 1.41
C LEU A 384 -7.37 5.46 2.17
N ARG A 385 -7.95 6.66 2.00
CA ARG A 385 -7.55 7.84 2.78
C ARG A 385 -7.78 7.71 4.30
N HIS A 386 -8.60 6.75 4.72
CA HIS A 386 -8.83 6.45 6.14
C HIS A 386 -7.86 5.41 6.70
N HIS A 387 -6.93 4.89 5.88
CA HIS A 387 -5.94 3.92 6.35
C HIS A 387 -5.06 4.51 7.45
N GLY A 388 -4.91 3.78 8.57
CA GLY A 388 -4.32 4.28 9.82
C GLY A 388 -2.92 4.87 9.71
N PHE A 389 -2.13 4.49 8.70
CA PHE A 389 -0.78 5.00 8.50
C PHE A 389 -0.70 6.28 7.65
N VAL A 390 -1.75 6.63 6.89
CA VAL A 390 -1.74 7.76 5.97
C VAL A 390 -2.93 8.71 6.15
N SER A 391 -3.76 8.48 7.15
CA SER A 391 -4.90 9.35 7.48
C SER A 391 -4.42 10.74 7.95
N GLU A 392 -5.24 11.75 7.74
CA GLU A 392 -4.88 13.18 7.93
C GLU A 392 -4.41 13.53 9.36
N ASN A 393 -4.80 12.76 10.38
CA ASN A 393 -4.33 12.94 11.74
C ASN A 393 -2.80 12.72 11.89
N LYS A 394 -2.13 12.10 10.90
CA LYS A 394 -0.67 11.99 10.88
C LYS A 394 0.03 13.34 10.69
N LEU A 395 -0.69 14.34 10.13
CA LEU A 395 -0.17 15.70 9.99
C LEU A 395 0.12 16.35 11.34
N GLU A 396 -0.57 15.95 12.42
CA GLU A 396 -0.29 16.43 13.77
C GLU A 396 1.11 16.00 14.23
N ALA A 397 1.43 14.72 14.11
CA ALA A 397 2.75 14.20 14.48
C ALA A 397 3.87 14.83 13.63
N ILE A 398 3.63 15.07 12.34
CA ILE A 398 4.57 15.74 11.45
C ILE A 398 4.75 17.21 11.90
N GLY A 399 3.66 17.90 12.21
CA GLY A 399 3.68 19.27 12.72
C GLY A 399 4.43 19.38 14.04
N GLN A 400 4.27 18.41 14.94
CA GLN A 400 5.04 18.32 16.20
C GLN A 400 6.55 18.27 15.92
N ILE A 401 6.98 17.43 14.96
CA ILE A 401 8.39 17.35 14.58
C ILE A 401 8.91 18.70 14.08
N TYR A 402 8.18 19.39 13.20
CA TYR A 402 8.59 20.70 12.68
C TYR A 402 8.65 21.80 13.75
N LEU A 403 7.88 21.63 14.83
CA LEU A 403 7.91 22.53 16.00
C LEU A 403 8.94 22.10 17.05
N GLY A 404 9.71 21.03 16.82
CA GLY A 404 10.71 20.50 17.76
C GLY A 404 10.10 19.76 18.95
N LEU A 405 8.86 19.27 18.81
CA LEU A 405 8.16 18.47 19.81
C LEU A 405 8.35 16.97 19.52
N GLU A 406 8.14 16.14 20.54
CA GLU A 406 8.09 14.70 20.37
C GLU A 406 6.77 14.30 19.67
N PRO A 407 6.81 13.50 18.59
CA PRO A 407 5.61 13.09 17.87
C PRO A 407 4.82 12.03 18.63
N ASP A 408 3.50 12.17 18.67
CA ASP A 408 2.58 11.19 19.26
C ASP A 408 2.25 10.00 18.35
N PHE A 409 3.04 9.80 17.31
CA PHE A 409 3.00 8.63 16.42
C PHE A 409 4.33 7.87 16.48
N PRO A 410 4.51 6.92 17.42
CA PRO A 410 5.79 6.26 17.68
C PRO A 410 6.41 5.55 16.48
N LEU A 411 5.58 5.02 15.54
CA LEU A 411 6.08 4.32 14.36
C LEU A 411 6.99 5.18 13.47
N ILE A 412 6.91 6.50 13.56
CA ILE A 412 7.76 7.42 12.79
C ILE A 412 9.23 7.33 13.21
N ALA A 413 9.49 6.85 14.43
CA ALA A 413 10.85 6.68 14.96
C ALA A 413 11.57 5.41 14.42
N PHE A 414 10.86 4.53 13.71
CA PHE A 414 11.39 3.24 13.22
C PHE A 414 11.77 3.26 11.75
#